data_ddfeb3aed5e70805c968c1c69dc2ffb6
#
_entry.id   ddfeb3aed5e70805c968c1c69dc2ffb6
#
_cell.length_a   1.000
_cell.length_b   1.000
_cell.length_c   1.000
_cell.angle_alpha   90.00
_cell.angle_beta   90.00
_cell.angle_gamma   90.00
#
_symmetry.space_group_name_H-M   'P 1'
#
loop_
_entity.id
_entity.type
_entity.pdbx_description
1 polymer ?
#
loop_
_entity_poly.entity_id
_entity_poly.type
_entity_poly.pdbx_seq_one_letter_code
_entity_poly.pdbx_strand_id
1 'polypeptide(L)'
;ALIPCVNINRSDNELVMGNSDLTPTISYNLDLSADYYFKSVGLISAGIFYKKINDFIVDQVIGDYTYQNNEYKKFTQPKNAGDADLLGVELAYQRDFGFIAPALKCIGFYGTYTYTHTQVNNFNFEGRENEKDLSLPGSPEHTANASLYFEKKGFNVRFSYNYASSFIDE
;
A
#
# COMPACT_ATOMS: atom_id res chain seq x y z
N ALA A 1 0.76 -19.64 -3.94
CA ALA A 1 0.09 -20.78 -3.32
C ALA A 1 1.11 -21.83 -2.89
N LEU A 2 1.01 -22.32 -1.66
CA LEU A 2 1.86 -23.38 -1.09
C LEU A 2 1.65 -24.77 -1.75
N ILE A 3 0.64 -24.88 -2.61
CA ILE A 3 0.35 -26.13 -3.31
C ILE A 3 1.14 -26.13 -4.62
N PRO A 4 1.92 -27.20 -4.92
CA PRO A 4 2.60 -27.35 -6.20
C PRO A 4 1.58 -27.60 -7.31
N CYS A 5 0.87 -26.56 -7.71
CA CYS A 5 -0.03 -26.59 -8.86
C CYS A 5 0.69 -26.04 -10.09
N VAL A 6 0.46 -26.67 -11.22
CA VAL A 6 0.94 -26.20 -12.52
C VAL A 6 -0.28 -25.76 -13.31
N ASN A 7 -0.31 -24.49 -13.69
CA ASN A 7 -1.34 -23.94 -14.57
C ASN A 7 -0.70 -23.45 -15.87
N ILE A 8 -1.21 -23.92 -17.00
CA ILE A 8 -0.71 -23.57 -18.32
C ILE A 8 -1.78 -22.75 -19.03
N ASN A 9 -1.48 -21.47 -19.22
CA ASN A 9 -2.28 -20.60 -20.07
C ASN A 9 -1.74 -20.67 -21.51
N ARG A 10 -2.42 -21.46 -22.36
CA ARG A 10 -1.99 -21.69 -23.74
C ARG A 10 -2.21 -20.47 -24.64
N SER A 11 -3.16 -19.59 -24.32
CA SER A 11 -3.42 -18.38 -25.12
C SER A 11 -2.28 -17.39 -25.03
N ASP A 12 -1.70 -17.26 -23.85
CA ASP A 12 -0.62 -16.29 -23.56
C ASP A 12 0.76 -16.94 -23.54
N ASN A 13 0.82 -18.27 -23.78
CA ASN A 13 2.03 -19.06 -23.67
C ASN A 13 2.74 -18.88 -22.31
N GLU A 14 1.94 -18.88 -21.24
CA GLU A 14 2.38 -18.65 -19.86
C GLU A 14 2.27 -19.93 -19.02
N LEU A 15 3.30 -20.15 -18.20
CA LEU A 15 3.36 -21.21 -17.20
C LEU A 15 3.34 -20.58 -15.81
N VAL A 16 2.36 -20.93 -14.98
CA VAL A 16 2.28 -20.51 -13.59
C VAL A 16 2.45 -21.71 -12.68
N MET A 17 3.42 -21.67 -11.79
CA MET A 17 3.68 -22.76 -10.84
C MET A 17 3.60 -22.25 -9.39
N GLY A 18 3.00 -23.09 -8.52
CA GLY A 18 3.10 -22.88 -7.08
C GLY A 18 4.50 -23.20 -6.57
N ASN A 19 4.85 -22.68 -5.40
CA ASN A 19 6.12 -22.95 -4.73
C ASN A 19 5.87 -23.50 -3.32
N SER A 20 6.31 -24.74 -3.09
CA SER A 20 6.19 -25.41 -1.77
C SER A 20 7.25 -24.96 -0.77
N ASP A 21 8.30 -24.30 -1.23
CA ASP A 21 9.45 -23.91 -0.41
C ASP A 21 9.27 -22.49 0.18
N LEU A 22 8.08 -21.88 -0.01
CA LEU A 22 7.78 -20.58 0.56
C LEU A 22 7.81 -20.62 2.09
N THR A 23 8.54 -19.67 2.66
CA THR A 23 8.46 -19.36 4.08
C THR A 23 7.33 -18.37 4.37
N PRO A 24 6.66 -18.46 5.53
CA PRO A 24 5.61 -17.50 5.88
C PRO A 24 6.16 -16.09 6.03
N THR A 25 5.48 -15.11 5.46
CA THR A 25 5.75 -13.70 5.74
C THR A 25 5.37 -13.38 7.20
N ILE A 26 6.28 -12.79 7.95
CA ILE A 26 6.06 -12.35 9.34
C ILE A 26 6.16 -10.83 9.41
N SER A 27 5.18 -10.18 10.03
CA SER A 27 5.17 -8.72 10.21
C SER A 27 5.13 -8.32 11.68
N TYR A 28 6.01 -7.40 12.06
CA TYR A 28 6.01 -6.71 13.36
C TYR A 28 5.59 -5.27 13.14
N ASN A 29 4.54 -4.83 13.84
CA ASN A 29 3.99 -3.49 13.69
C ASN A 29 4.04 -2.77 15.03
N LEU A 30 4.43 -1.50 14.98
CA LEU A 30 4.40 -0.56 16.10
C LEU A 30 3.71 0.72 15.64
N ASP A 31 2.63 1.09 16.32
CA ASP A 31 1.83 2.26 16.01
C ASP A 31 1.69 3.13 17.27
N LEU A 32 1.86 4.44 17.10
CA LEU A 32 1.60 5.42 18.14
C LEU A 32 0.78 6.56 17.53
N SER A 33 -0.37 6.87 18.15
CA SER A 33 -1.23 7.96 17.71
C SER A 33 -1.67 8.84 18.87
N ALA A 34 -1.98 10.11 18.55
CA ALA A 34 -2.53 11.07 19.46
C ALA A 34 -3.67 11.83 18.79
N ASP A 35 -4.79 11.94 19.50
CA ASP A 35 -6.00 12.61 19.05
C ASP A 35 -6.32 13.82 19.92
N TYR A 36 -6.66 14.94 19.29
CA TYR A 36 -7.16 16.12 19.96
C TYR A 36 -8.56 16.44 19.47
N TYR A 37 -9.51 16.44 20.38
CA TYR A 37 -10.92 16.77 20.14
C TYR A 37 -11.18 18.24 20.46
N PHE A 38 -11.70 18.98 19.49
CA PHE A 38 -12.11 20.36 19.70
C PHE A 38 -13.40 20.44 20.54
N LYS A 39 -13.63 21.54 21.23
CA LYS A 39 -14.87 21.78 22.01
C LYS A 39 -16.12 21.79 21.13
N SER A 40 -16.02 22.19 19.86
CA SER A 40 -17.02 22.02 18.80
C SER A 40 -16.75 20.72 18.04
N VAL A 41 -17.64 20.37 17.09
CA VAL A 41 -17.39 19.22 16.20
C VAL A 41 -16.05 19.38 15.48
N GLY A 42 -15.10 18.49 15.79
CA GLY A 42 -13.81 18.48 15.12
C GLY A 42 -12.76 17.65 15.85
N LEU A 43 -11.82 17.14 15.06
CA LEU A 43 -10.73 16.26 15.45
C LEU A 43 -9.47 16.63 14.67
N ILE A 44 -8.33 16.61 15.34
CA ILE A 44 -7.01 16.49 14.72
C ILE A 44 -6.33 15.23 15.28
N SER A 45 -5.81 14.39 14.39
CA SER A 45 -5.09 13.18 14.74
C SER A 45 -3.71 13.20 14.10
N ALA A 46 -2.72 12.75 14.83
CA ALA A 46 -1.36 12.53 14.32
C ALA A 46 -0.88 11.15 14.79
N GLY A 47 -0.33 10.38 13.88
CA GLY A 47 0.22 9.06 14.15
C GLY A 47 1.58 8.88 13.51
N ILE A 48 2.36 7.98 14.09
CA ILE A 48 3.58 7.42 13.50
C ILE A 48 3.46 5.91 13.53
N PHE A 49 3.94 5.25 12.49
CA PHE A 49 3.97 3.81 12.44
C PHE A 49 5.32 3.30 11.94
N TYR A 50 5.69 2.14 12.44
CA TYR A 50 6.83 1.37 11.95
C TYR A 50 6.39 -0.07 11.73
N LYS A 51 6.70 -0.63 10.56
CA LYS A 51 6.40 -2.01 10.21
C LYS A 51 7.66 -2.66 9.66
N LYS A 52 8.02 -3.80 10.24
CA LYS A 52 9.05 -4.69 9.71
C LYS A 52 8.41 -5.94 9.17
N ILE A 53 8.67 -6.25 7.91
CA ILE A 53 8.16 -7.42 7.20
C ILE A 53 9.35 -8.30 6.87
N ASN A 54 9.34 -9.56 7.30
CA ASN A 54 10.34 -10.55 6.95
C ASN A 54 9.75 -11.52 5.92
N ASP A 55 10.58 -11.95 4.97
CA ASP A 55 10.23 -12.95 3.96
C ASP A 55 8.97 -12.58 3.15
N PHE A 56 8.84 -11.31 2.71
CA PHE A 56 7.70 -10.96 1.87
C PHE A 56 7.73 -11.72 0.54
N ILE A 57 6.53 -12.05 0.04
CA ILE A 57 6.37 -12.89 -1.13
C ILE A 57 5.96 -12.01 -2.30
N VAL A 58 6.61 -12.20 -3.46
CA VAL A 58 6.23 -11.60 -4.74
C VAL A 58 6.22 -12.66 -5.82
N ASP A 59 5.56 -12.37 -6.92
CA ASP A 59 5.57 -13.22 -8.11
C ASP A 59 6.84 -12.93 -8.95
N GLN A 60 7.72 -13.93 -9.04
CA GLN A 60 8.87 -13.85 -9.94
C GLN A 60 8.41 -14.21 -11.35
N VAL A 61 8.68 -13.32 -12.30
CA VAL A 61 8.41 -13.52 -13.72
C VAL A 61 9.72 -13.72 -14.45
N ILE A 62 9.86 -14.85 -15.15
CA ILE A 62 11.02 -15.19 -15.99
C ILE A 62 10.52 -15.39 -17.42
N GLY A 63 11.22 -14.77 -18.39
CA GLY A 63 10.99 -14.99 -19.81
C GLY A 63 11.65 -16.28 -20.32
N ASP A 64 11.14 -16.83 -21.42
CA ASP A 64 11.73 -17.94 -22.17
C ASP A 64 12.10 -19.15 -21.30
N TYR A 65 11.11 -19.74 -20.67
CA TYR A 65 11.28 -20.88 -19.76
C TYR A 65 10.87 -22.21 -20.41
N THR A 66 11.71 -23.25 -20.27
CA THR A 66 11.42 -24.58 -20.79
C THR A 66 10.94 -25.53 -19.68
N TYR A 67 9.74 -26.06 -19.82
CA TYR A 67 9.17 -27.07 -18.93
C TYR A 67 8.62 -28.26 -19.70
N GLN A 68 9.03 -29.46 -19.33
CA GLN A 68 8.64 -30.73 -19.98
C GLN A 68 8.78 -30.70 -21.52
N ASN A 69 9.91 -30.20 -22.03
CA ASN A 69 10.21 -30.02 -23.46
C ASN A 69 9.31 -29.03 -24.22
N ASN A 70 8.52 -28.22 -23.51
CA ASN A 70 7.77 -27.13 -24.11
C ASN A 70 8.38 -25.80 -23.70
N GLU A 71 8.44 -24.85 -24.64
CA GLU A 71 8.93 -23.48 -24.39
C GLU A 71 7.74 -22.55 -24.03
N TYR A 72 7.90 -21.78 -22.96
CA TYR A 72 6.93 -20.79 -22.49
C TYR A 72 7.57 -19.41 -22.53
N LYS A 73 6.84 -18.43 -23.04
CA LYS A 73 7.30 -17.04 -23.10
C LYS A 73 7.36 -16.35 -21.74
N LYS A 74 6.56 -16.86 -20.80
CA LYS A 74 6.45 -16.31 -19.45
C LYS A 74 6.29 -17.45 -18.45
N PHE A 75 7.13 -17.44 -17.43
CA PHE A 75 7.02 -18.32 -16.28
C PHE A 75 6.82 -17.46 -15.04
N THR A 76 5.78 -17.74 -14.25
CA THR A 76 5.44 -17.02 -13.04
C THR A 76 5.42 -17.98 -11.85
N GLN A 77 6.17 -17.63 -10.80
CA GLN A 77 6.21 -18.39 -9.55
C GLN A 77 6.34 -17.47 -8.35
N PRO A 78 5.55 -17.65 -7.27
CA PRO A 78 5.73 -16.91 -6.04
C PRO A 78 7.04 -17.29 -5.34
N LYS A 79 7.78 -16.30 -4.85
CA LYS A 79 9.07 -16.46 -4.18
C LYS A 79 9.22 -15.47 -3.02
N ASN A 80 9.90 -15.88 -1.95
CA ASN A 80 10.31 -14.95 -0.89
C ASN A 80 11.39 -14.02 -1.44
N ALA A 81 11.12 -12.72 -1.43
CA ALA A 81 11.96 -11.71 -2.07
C ALA A 81 12.96 -11.05 -1.13
N GLY A 82 12.73 -11.15 0.18
CA GLY A 82 13.56 -10.52 1.19
C GLY A 82 12.76 -9.89 2.32
N ASP A 83 13.33 -8.86 2.93
CA ASP A 83 12.74 -8.14 4.06
C ASP A 83 12.37 -6.72 3.63
N ALA A 84 11.39 -6.11 4.29
CA ALA A 84 11.04 -4.72 4.07
C ALA A 84 10.79 -4.00 5.40
N ASP A 85 11.28 -2.76 5.47
CA ASP A 85 10.99 -1.83 6.56
C ASP A 85 10.11 -0.70 6.03
N LEU A 86 9.06 -0.36 6.78
CA LEU A 86 8.18 0.76 6.49
C LEU A 86 8.14 1.68 7.71
N LEU A 87 8.38 2.96 7.49
CA LEU A 87 8.22 4.00 8.49
C LEU A 87 7.32 5.09 7.93
N GLY A 88 6.32 5.54 8.69
CA GLY A 88 5.45 6.58 8.18
C GLY A 88 4.82 7.45 9.26
N VAL A 89 4.21 8.53 8.75
CA VAL A 89 3.48 9.52 9.53
C VAL A 89 2.08 9.66 8.94
N GLU A 90 1.07 9.68 9.79
CA GLU A 90 -0.33 9.88 9.42
C GLU A 90 -0.86 11.14 10.09
N LEU A 91 -1.55 11.95 9.32
CA LEU A 91 -2.24 13.14 9.81
C LEU A 91 -3.71 13.08 9.37
N ALA A 92 -4.63 13.37 10.28
CA ALA A 92 -6.03 13.54 9.96
C ALA A 92 -6.58 14.81 10.59
N TYR A 93 -7.40 15.53 9.85
CA TYR A 93 -8.09 16.71 10.31
C TYR A 93 -9.53 16.69 9.86
N GLN A 94 -10.43 16.93 10.80
CA GLN A 94 -11.85 17.09 10.53
C GLN A 94 -12.41 18.23 11.35
N ARG A 95 -13.10 19.17 10.72
CA ARG A 95 -13.77 20.25 11.44
C ARG A 95 -14.85 20.93 10.59
N ASP A 96 -15.96 21.33 11.22
CA ASP A 96 -16.87 22.32 10.63
C ASP A 96 -16.30 23.75 10.76
N PHE A 97 -16.77 24.67 9.90
CA PHE A 97 -16.30 26.05 9.92
C PHE A 97 -17.11 26.95 10.87
N GLY A 98 -17.93 26.39 11.76
CA GLY A 98 -18.65 27.11 12.78
C GLY A 98 -17.78 27.88 13.76
N PHE A 99 -16.50 27.50 13.86
CA PHE A 99 -15.51 28.23 14.67
C PHE A 99 -15.11 29.59 14.06
N ILE A 100 -15.28 29.76 12.73
CA ILE A 100 -15.06 31.05 12.04
C ILE A 100 -16.28 31.92 12.17
N ALA A 101 -17.47 31.37 11.85
CA ALA A 101 -18.76 32.04 11.98
C ALA A 101 -19.87 31.01 12.18
N PRO A 102 -20.86 31.25 13.08
CA PRO A 102 -21.97 30.32 13.33
C PRO A 102 -22.78 29.95 12.09
N ALA A 103 -22.83 30.83 11.08
CA ALA A 103 -23.49 30.57 9.80
C ALA A 103 -22.79 29.49 8.96
N LEU A 104 -21.49 29.25 9.18
CA LEU A 104 -20.67 28.28 8.42
C LEU A 104 -20.61 26.89 9.07
N LYS A 105 -21.34 26.64 10.17
CA LYS A 105 -21.35 25.33 10.83
C LYS A 105 -21.92 24.20 9.97
N CYS A 106 -22.59 24.53 8.87
CA CYS A 106 -23.10 23.57 7.89
C CYS A 106 -22.07 23.18 6.83
N ILE A 107 -20.90 23.82 6.83
CA ILE A 107 -19.78 23.52 5.94
C ILE A 107 -18.65 22.96 6.78
N GLY A 108 -18.00 21.90 6.31
CA GLY A 108 -16.84 21.37 7.01
C GLY A 108 -15.86 20.72 6.05
N PHE A 109 -14.68 20.50 6.57
CA PHE A 109 -13.56 19.90 5.88
C PHE A 109 -13.13 18.62 6.60
N TYR A 110 -12.79 17.61 5.83
CA TYR A 110 -12.10 16.41 6.26
C TYR A 110 -10.88 16.21 5.36
N GLY A 111 -9.74 15.96 5.95
CA GLY A 111 -8.52 15.65 5.21
C GLY A 111 -7.67 14.64 5.94
N THR A 112 -7.02 13.76 5.17
CA THR A 112 -5.97 12.86 5.67
C THR A 112 -4.75 13.00 4.78
N TYR A 113 -3.60 12.81 5.37
CA TYR A 113 -2.32 12.74 4.68
C TYR A 113 -1.45 11.68 5.33
N THR A 114 -0.87 10.81 4.51
CA THR A 114 0.09 9.80 4.94
C THR A 114 1.38 9.96 4.15
N TYR A 115 2.48 9.97 4.86
CA TYR A 115 3.83 9.80 4.31
C TYR A 115 4.35 8.43 4.72
N THR A 116 4.84 7.65 3.76
CA THR A 116 5.38 6.31 3.99
C THR A 116 6.74 6.19 3.31
N HIS A 117 7.78 6.01 4.09
CA HIS A 117 9.09 5.63 3.57
C HIS A 117 9.23 4.11 3.67
N THR A 118 9.58 3.47 2.55
CA THR A 118 9.79 2.02 2.48
C THR A 118 11.18 1.71 2.01
N GLN A 119 11.78 0.68 2.58
CA GLN A 119 13.11 0.18 2.18
C GLN A 119 13.06 -1.34 2.14
N VAL A 120 13.43 -1.91 0.99
CA VAL A 120 13.58 -3.35 0.82
C VAL A 120 15.03 -3.73 1.12
N ASN A 121 15.20 -4.73 1.98
CA ASN A 121 16.50 -5.27 2.39
C ASN A 121 16.62 -6.73 1.95
N ASN A 122 17.84 -7.19 1.76
CA ASN A 122 18.14 -8.59 1.41
C ASN A 122 17.38 -9.07 0.16
N PHE A 123 17.18 -8.15 -0.81
CA PHE A 123 16.48 -8.48 -2.04
C PHE A 123 17.24 -9.53 -2.82
N ASN A 124 16.65 -10.71 -3.01
CA ASN A 124 17.29 -11.87 -3.62
C ASN A 124 16.51 -12.33 -4.85
N PHE A 125 16.69 -11.59 -5.95
CA PHE A 125 16.12 -11.94 -7.25
C PHE A 125 17.25 -12.14 -8.26
N GLU A 126 17.19 -13.24 -8.99
CA GLU A 126 18.13 -13.56 -10.04
C GLU A 126 18.13 -12.47 -11.13
N GLY A 127 19.29 -11.88 -11.37
CA GLY A 127 19.48 -10.77 -12.31
C GLY A 127 19.24 -9.37 -11.73
N ARG A 128 18.83 -9.23 -10.46
CA ARG A 128 18.55 -7.95 -9.79
C ARG A 128 19.30 -7.78 -8.45
N GLU A 129 20.30 -8.60 -8.17
CA GLU A 129 21.04 -8.63 -6.89
C GLU A 129 21.80 -7.34 -6.58
N ASN A 130 22.04 -6.50 -7.58
CA ASN A 130 22.75 -5.22 -7.44
C ASN A 130 21.83 -4.03 -7.21
N GLU A 131 20.51 -4.23 -7.23
CA GLU A 131 19.56 -3.15 -6.98
C GLU A 131 19.54 -2.81 -5.50
N LYS A 132 19.79 -1.54 -5.20
CA LYS A 132 19.79 -0.97 -3.85
C LYS A 132 18.68 0.07 -3.76
N ASP A 133 18.20 0.31 -2.55
CA ASP A 133 17.19 1.35 -2.27
C ASP A 133 15.86 1.14 -3.01
N LEU A 134 15.45 -0.12 -3.14
CA LEU A 134 14.14 -0.45 -3.70
C LEU A 134 13.03 -0.09 -2.69
N SER A 135 12.03 0.63 -3.18
CA SER A 135 10.78 0.82 -2.46
C SER A 135 9.91 -0.45 -2.56
N LEU A 136 9.11 -0.72 -1.54
CA LEU A 136 8.18 -1.83 -1.57
C LEU A 136 7.12 -1.61 -2.67
N PRO A 137 6.91 -2.57 -3.59
CA PRO A 137 5.88 -2.47 -4.61
C PRO A 137 4.49 -2.20 -4.03
N GLY A 138 3.66 -1.46 -4.75
CA GLY A 138 2.31 -1.12 -4.32
C GLY A 138 2.23 -0.09 -3.18
N SER A 139 3.36 0.50 -2.74
CA SER A 139 3.42 1.44 -1.62
C SER A 139 3.76 2.86 -2.08
N PRO A 140 2.77 3.73 -2.31
CA PRO A 140 3.03 5.14 -2.62
C PRO A 140 3.64 5.87 -1.42
N GLU A 141 4.64 6.71 -1.67
CA GLU A 141 5.32 7.49 -0.64
C GLU A 141 4.38 8.54 -0.01
N HIS A 142 3.50 9.12 -0.82
CA HIS A 142 2.55 10.14 -0.38
C HIS A 142 1.14 9.76 -0.77
N THR A 143 0.22 9.75 0.20
CA THR A 143 -1.22 9.68 -0.06
C THR A 143 -1.94 10.84 0.63
N ALA A 144 -2.94 11.38 -0.02
CA ALA A 144 -3.77 12.43 0.56
C ALA A 144 -5.22 12.27 0.13
N ASN A 145 -6.13 12.48 1.08
CA ASN A 145 -7.56 12.55 0.80
C ASN A 145 -8.09 13.86 1.39
N ALA A 146 -8.90 14.57 0.63
CA ALA A 146 -9.53 15.81 1.08
C ALA A 146 -11.00 15.82 0.68
N SER A 147 -11.86 16.26 1.59
CA SER A 147 -13.29 16.40 1.34
C SER A 147 -13.80 17.70 1.92
N LEU A 148 -14.54 18.44 1.12
CA LEU A 148 -15.35 19.56 1.55
C LEU A 148 -16.82 19.14 1.55
N TYR A 149 -17.54 19.35 2.64
CA TYR A 149 -18.92 18.96 2.75
C TYR A 149 -19.81 20.12 3.20
N PHE A 150 -21.05 20.10 2.70
CA PHE A 150 -22.13 20.98 3.14
C PHE A 150 -23.29 20.10 3.58
N GLU A 151 -23.80 20.35 4.78
CA GLU A 151 -24.95 19.63 5.35
C GLU A 151 -25.91 20.59 6.02
N LYS A 152 -27.14 20.66 5.53
CA LYS A 152 -28.20 21.51 6.09
C LYS A 152 -29.58 20.97 5.79
N LYS A 153 -30.41 20.79 6.83
CA LYS A 153 -31.83 20.42 6.72
C LYS A 153 -32.13 19.23 5.79
N GLY A 154 -31.32 18.16 5.89
CA GLY A 154 -31.49 16.96 5.06
C GLY A 154 -30.86 17.05 3.67
N PHE A 155 -30.31 18.21 3.29
CA PHE A 155 -29.50 18.36 2.07
C PHE A 155 -28.01 18.16 2.41
N ASN A 156 -27.35 17.25 1.69
CA ASN A 156 -25.93 16.93 1.86
C ASN A 156 -25.22 16.93 0.50
N VAL A 157 -24.12 17.65 0.41
CA VAL A 157 -23.21 17.67 -0.75
C VAL A 157 -21.81 17.48 -0.26
N ARG A 158 -21.04 16.63 -0.96
CA ARG A 158 -19.62 16.39 -0.67
C ARG A 158 -18.81 16.41 -1.95
N PHE A 159 -17.70 17.13 -1.93
CA PHE A 159 -16.66 17.07 -2.93
C PHE A 159 -15.44 16.40 -2.31
N SER A 160 -14.93 15.37 -2.98
CA SER A 160 -13.77 14.61 -2.49
C SER A 160 -12.68 14.57 -3.55
N TYR A 161 -11.43 14.69 -3.09
CA TYR A 161 -10.22 14.56 -3.89
C TYR A 161 -9.31 13.54 -3.24
N ASN A 162 -8.76 12.61 -4.03
CA ASN A 162 -7.82 11.61 -3.60
C ASN A 162 -6.54 11.74 -4.42
N TYR A 163 -5.41 11.62 -3.76
CA TYR A 163 -4.09 11.67 -4.36
C TYR A 163 -3.22 10.52 -3.83
N ALA A 164 -2.47 9.90 -4.74
CA ALA A 164 -1.37 9.01 -4.41
C ALA A 164 -0.19 9.37 -5.32
N SER A 165 1.03 9.38 -4.76
CA SER A 165 2.24 9.51 -5.56
C SER A 165 2.44 8.27 -6.45
N SER A 166 3.33 8.35 -7.42
CA SER A 166 3.78 7.19 -8.18
C SER A 166 4.43 6.16 -7.26
N PHE A 167 4.25 4.91 -7.57
CA PHE A 167 4.85 3.77 -6.87
C PHE A 167 5.26 2.71 -7.90
N ILE A 168 6.07 1.74 -7.48
CA ILE A 168 6.46 0.60 -8.30
C ILE A 168 5.26 -0.35 -8.34
N ASP A 169 4.80 -0.71 -9.54
CA ASP A 169 3.81 -1.76 -9.78
C ASP A 169 4.51 -3.12 -9.89
N GLU A 170 3.78 -4.20 -9.64
CA GLU A 170 4.32 -5.58 -9.71
C GLU A 170 4.58 -6.04 -11.14
#